data_24850e1815edfabff9533c1f31c5e2c8
#
_entry.id   24850e1815edfabff9533c1f31c5e2c8
#
_cell.length_a   1.000
_cell.length_b   1.000
_cell.length_c   1.000
_cell.angle_alpha   90.00
_cell.angle_beta   90.00
_cell.angle_gamma   90.00
#
_symmetry.space_group_name_H-M   'P 1'
#
loop_
_entity.id
_entity.type
_entity.pdbx_description
1 polymer ?
#
loop_
_entity_poly.entity_id
_entity_poly.type
_entity_poly.pdbx_seq_one_letter_code
_entity_poly.pdbx_strand_id
1 'polypeptide(L)'
;GVLYEFAGKTGATIGLGTADSPLVDAIAGFCSKAGIAFQLQDDLLGVIGNEKQTGKAVGADIREGKKTVIVLKALQNASEAQTVQLFSTLGKADAAPAQVDRAIDLLRDLDGVGYTARLADRYMQEALAHLDIVPESAYKVLLKQWAEYVVGRQR
;
A
#
# COMPACT_ATOMS: atom_id res chain seq x y z
N GLY A 1 7.70 -3.11 3.42
CA GLY A 1 7.75 -3.17 4.91
C GLY A 1 9.16 -3.26 5.44
N VAL A 2 10.03 -4.14 4.90
CA VAL A 2 11.34 -4.48 5.52
C VAL A 2 12.25 -3.27 5.75
N LEU A 3 12.36 -2.34 4.79
CA LEU A 3 13.21 -1.14 4.96
C LEU A 3 12.67 -0.20 6.04
N TYR A 4 11.35 -0.07 6.15
CA TYR A 4 10.73 0.73 7.22
C TYR A 4 10.97 0.12 8.59
N GLU A 5 10.78 -1.20 8.71
CA GLU A 5 11.06 -1.94 9.95
C GLU A 5 12.51 -1.80 10.37
N PHE A 6 13.44 -2.00 9.44
CA PHE A 6 14.87 -1.84 9.67
C PHE A 6 15.21 -0.42 10.18
N ALA A 7 14.70 0.61 9.53
CA ALA A 7 14.94 1.99 9.92
C ALA A 7 14.38 2.30 11.32
N GLY A 8 13.12 1.89 11.58
CA GLY A 8 12.49 2.09 12.89
C GLY A 8 13.20 1.34 14.01
N LYS A 9 13.49 0.05 13.79
CA LYS A 9 14.21 -0.77 14.76
C LYS A 9 15.58 -0.22 15.08
N THR A 10 16.34 0.16 14.05
CA THR A 10 17.69 0.74 14.22
C THR A 10 17.62 2.06 14.98
N GLY A 11 16.73 2.97 14.60
CA GLY A 11 16.57 4.26 15.28
C GLY A 11 16.20 4.10 16.76
N ALA A 12 15.24 3.21 17.07
CA ALA A 12 14.84 2.93 18.45
C ALA A 12 15.97 2.28 19.26
N THR A 13 16.71 1.33 18.67
CA THR A 13 17.88 0.68 19.31
C THR A 13 18.96 1.70 19.67
N ILE A 14 19.28 2.61 18.75
CA ILE A 14 20.27 3.67 18.99
C ILE A 14 19.78 4.63 20.09
N GLY A 15 18.51 5.05 20.01
CA GLY A 15 17.93 6.01 20.96
C GLY A 15 17.84 5.46 22.39
N LEU A 16 17.60 4.15 22.55
CA LEU A 16 17.48 3.49 23.85
C LEU A 16 18.79 2.88 24.34
N GLY A 17 19.81 2.77 23.49
CA GLY A 17 21.09 2.12 23.83
C GLY A 17 21.00 0.60 23.98
N THR A 18 19.87 -0.02 23.60
CA THR A 18 19.64 -1.46 23.66
C THR A 18 18.70 -1.92 22.56
N ALA A 19 18.94 -3.12 22.03
CA ALA A 19 18.02 -3.77 21.10
C ALA A 19 16.95 -4.61 21.82
N ASP A 20 17.19 -4.97 23.07
CA ASP A 20 16.29 -5.79 23.88
C ASP A 20 15.37 -4.87 24.72
N SER A 21 14.29 -4.42 24.09
CA SER A 21 13.30 -3.54 24.71
C SER A 21 11.93 -3.66 24.00
N PRO A 22 10.84 -3.77 24.77
CA PRO A 22 9.48 -3.74 24.19
C PRO A 22 9.20 -2.49 23.36
N LEU A 23 9.86 -1.36 23.64
CA LEU A 23 9.72 -0.14 22.87
C LEU A 23 10.39 -0.26 21.49
N VAL A 24 11.53 -0.97 21.40
CA VAL A 24 12.19 -1.27 20.11
C VAL A 24 11.26 -2.15 19.25
N ASP A 25 10.68 -3.18 19.85
CA ASP A 25 9.75 -4.08 19.15
C ASP A 25 8.47 -3.35 18.71
N ALA A 26 7.96 -2.44 19.54
CA ALA A 26 6.79 -1.63 19.21
C ALA A 26 7.07 -0.71 18.01
N ILE A 27 8.19 0.01 17.99
CA ILE A 27 8.54 0.87 16.86
C ILE A 27 8.82 0.04 15.60
N ALA A 28 9.49 -1.10 15.73
CA ALA A 28 9.73 -2.01 14.61
C ALA A 28 8.39 -2.53 14.04
N GLY A 29 7.46 -2.96 14.89
CA GLY A 29 6.13 -3.43 14.51
C GLY A 29 5.30 -2.34 13.83
N PHE A 30 5.29 -1.12 14.38
CA PHE A 30 4.66 0.04 13.72
C PHE A 30 5.22 0.25 12.32
N CYS A 31 6.53 0.35 12.19
CA CYS A 31 7.18 0.61 10.91
C CYS A 31 6.95 -0.52 9.89
N SER A 32 6.99 -1.78 10.34
CA SER A 32 6.73 -2.95 9.49
C SER A 32 5.33 -2.90 8.88
N LYS A 33 4.31 -2.73 9.72
CA LYS A 33 2.90 -2.68 9.31
C LYS A 33 2.59 -1.44 8.47
N ALA A 34 3.06 -0.28 8.89
CA ALA A 34 2.88 0.96 8.16
C ALA A 34 3.58 0.92 6.79
N GLY A 35 4.75 0.28 6.68
CA GLY A 35 5.43 0.08 5.41
C GLY A 35 4.68 -0.85 4.44
N ILE A 36 3.92 -1.83 4.95
CA ILE A 36 3.02 -2.64 4.12
C ILE A 36 1.84 -1.79 3.64
N ALA A 37 1.20 -1.04 4.54
CA ALA A 37 0.10 -0.14 4.19
C ALA A 37 0.52 0.89 3.14
N PHE A 38 1.71 1.46 3.29
CA PHE A 38 2.30 2.40 2.32
C PHE A 38 2.42 1.75 0.93
N GLN A 39 2.95 0.52 0.82
CA GLN A 39 3.08 -0.16 -0.46
C GLN A 39 1.74 -0.45 -1.10
N LEU A 40 0.73 -0.89 -0.32
CA LEU A 40 -0.61 -1.12 -0.83
C LEU A 40 -1.24 0.17 -1.36
N GLN A 41 -1.00 1.31 -0.70
CA GLN A 41 -1.45 2.63 -1.17
C GLN A 41 -0.72 3.06 -2.44
N ASP A 42 0.59 2.80 -2.54
CA ASP A 42 1.36 3.08 -3.76
C ASP A 42 0.85 2.25 -4.95
N ASP A 43 0.55 0.97 -4.75
CA ASP A 43 -0.05 0.11 -5.77
C ASP A 43 -1.45 0.60 -6.20
N LEU A 44 -2.27 1.08 -5.26
CA LEU A 44 -3.56 1.71 -5.59
C LEU A 44 -3.37 2.96 -6.44
N LEU A 45 -2.44 3.84 -6.05
CA LEU A 45 -2.11 5.04 -6.83
C LEU A 45 -1.58 4.70 -8.22
N GLY A 46 -0.80 3.63 -8.36
CA GLY A 46 -0.29 3.15 -9.65
C GLY A 46 -1.38 2.66 -10.61
N VAL A 47 -2.54 2.25 -10.08
CA VAL A 47 -3.68 1.77 -10.87
C VAL A 47 -4.73 2.86 -11.09
N ILE A 48 -5.16 3.56 -10.03
CA ILE A 48 -6.30 4.49 -10.06
C ILE A 48 -5.94 5.95 -9.78
N GLY A 49 -4.68 6.23 -9.43
CA GLY A 49 -4.20 7.59 -9.15
C GLY A 49 -4.23 8.47 -10.40
N ASN A 50 -4.43 9.77 -10.21
CA ASN A 50 -4.36 10.71 -11.31
C ASN A 50 -2.91 11.18 -11.56
N GLU A 51 -2.63 11.60 -12.79
CA GLU A 51 -1.30 12.00 -13.22
C GLU A 51 -0.72 13.17 -12.41
N LYS A 52 -1.58 14.10 -11.95
CA LYS A 52 -1.17 15.25 -11.13
C LYS A 52 -0.67 14.84 -9.74
N GLN A 53 -1.19 13.73 -9.20
CA GLN A 53 -0.84 13.23 -7.87
C GLN A 53 0.40 12.32 -7.90
N THR A 54 0.53 11.53 -8.95
CA THR A 54 1.54 10.46 -9.03
C THR A 54 2.73 10.83 -9.91
N GLY A 55 2.58 11.83 -10.79
CA GLY A 55 3.56 12.11 -11.84
C GLY A 55 3.67 11.01 -12.91
N LYS A 56 2.79 10.01 -12.87
CA LYS A 56 2.74 8.89 -13.81
C LYS A 56 1.39 8.85 -14.51
N ALA A 57 1.36 8.33 -15.74
CA ALA A 57 0.11 8.12 -16.46
C ALA A 57 -0.80 7.16 -15.69
N VAL A 58 -2.11 7.40 -15.73
CA VAL A 58 -3.13 6.51 -15.13
C VAL A 58 -2.93 5.09 -15.62
N GLY A 59 -2.97 4.11 -14.70
CA GLY A 59 -2.79 2.71 -15.02
C GLY A 59 -1.36 2.33 -15.44
N ALA A 60 -0.34 3.08 -15.02
CA ALA A 60 1.07 2.75 -15.30
C ALA A 60 1.39 1.31 -14.87
N ASP A 61 0.96 0.90 -13.69
CA ASP A 61 1.20 -0.45 -13.16
C ASP A 61 0.49 -1.55 -13.97
N ILE A 62 -0.63 -1.23 -14.62
CA ILE A 62 -1.31 -2.14 -15.56
C ILE A 62 -0.45 -2.35 -16.81
N ARG A 63 0.08 -1.25 -17.39
CA ARG A 63 0.96 -1.34 -18.57
C ARG A 63 2.27 -2.07 -18.26
N GLU A 64 2.81 -1.89 -17.06
CA GLU A 64 4.00 -2.61 -16.57
C GLU A 64 3.71 -4.08 -16.26
N GLY A 65 2.45 -4.48 -16.15
CA GLY A 65 2.05 -5.83 -15.84
C GLY A 65 2.34 -6.27 -14.39
N LYS A 66 2.34 -5.32 -13.45
CA LYS A 66 2.60 -5.61 -12.04
C LYS A 66 1.53 -6.54 -11.46
N LYS A 67 1.97 -7.64 -10.86
CA LYS A 67 1.12 -8.61 -10.17
C LYS A 67 0.90 -8.19 -8.70
N THR A 68 0.22 -7.07 -8.51
CA THR A 68 -0.10 -6.52 -7.20
C THR A 68 -1.25 -7.28 -6.53
N VAL A 69 -1.51 -6.99 -5.25
CA VAL A 69 -2.67 -7.52 -4.52
C VAL A 69 -3.98 -7.20 -5.25
N ILE A 70 -4.08 -6.03 -5.90
CA ILE A 70 -5.24 -5.62 -6.70
C ILE A 70 -5.55 -6.66 -7.79
N VAL A 71 -4.53 -7.00 -8.56
CA VAL A 71 -4.65 -7.95 -9.68
C VAL A 71 -4.94 -9.36 -9.15
N LEU A 72 -4.20 -9.81 -8.13
CA LEU A 72 -4.37 -11.14 -7.57
C LEU A 72 -5.77 -11.34 -6.97
N LYS A 73 -6.30 -10.32 -6.26
CA LYS A 73 -7.65 -10.38 -5.70
C LYS A 73 -8.73 -10.38 -6.78
N ALA A 74 -8.59 -9.54 -7.80
CA ALA A 74 -9.50 -9.53 -8.92
C ALA A 74 -9.54 -10.89 -9.65
N LEU A 75 -8.39 -11.51 -9.89
CA LEU A 75 -8.30 -12.83 -10.53
C LEU A 75 -8.98 -13.95 -9.71
N GLN A 76 -8.98 -13.86 -8.37
CA GLN A 76 -9.71 -14.81 -7.53
C GLN A 76 -11.23 -14.77 -7.74
N ASN A 77 -11.75 -13.60 -8.13
CA ASN A 77 -13.17 -13.36 -8.31
C ASN A 77 -13.60 -13.42 -9.80
N ALA A 78 -12.63 -13.47 -10.72
CA ALA A 78 -12.86 -13.38 -12.15
C ALA A 78 -13.36 -14.70 -12.76
N SER A 79 -14.29 -14.62 -13.70
CA SER A 79 -14.57 -15.70 -14.64
C SER A 79 -13.43 -15.88 -15.65
N GLU A 80 -13.42 -16.98 -16.37
CA GLU A 80 -12.43 -17.24 -17.43
C GLU A 80 -12.42 -16.13 -18.48
N ALA A 81 -13.58 -15.67 -18.94
CA ALA A 81 -13.68 -14.56 -19.90
C ALA A 81 -13.09 -13.25 -19.35
N GLN A 82 -13.36 -12.92 -18.09
CA GLN A 82 -12.81 -11.73 -17.43
C GLN A 82 -11.30 -11.84 -17.23
N THR A 83 -10.82 -13.03 -16.94
CA THR A 83 -9.37 -13.30 -16.84
C THR A 83 -8.66 -13.04 -18.18
N VAL A 84 -9.20 -13.56 -19.27
CA VAL A 84 -8.69 -13.32 -20.64
C VAL A 84 -8.72 -11.82 -20.97
N GLN A 85 -9.82 -11.15 -20.64
CA GLN A 85 -9.97 -9.71 -20.85
C GLN A 85 -8.90 -8.92 -20.08
N LEU A 86 -8.65 -9.22 -18.80
CA LEU A 86 -7.63 -8.54 -18.00
C LEU A 86 -6.23 -8.74 -18.59
N PHE A 87 -5.87 -9.97 -18.95
CA PHE A 87 -4.56 -10.27 -19.54
C PHE A 87 -4.38 -9.73 -20.96
N SER A 88 -5.44 -9.36 -21.65
CA SER A 88 -5.34 -8.68 -22.95
C SER A 88 -4.74 -7.27 -22.85
N THR A 89 -4.73 -6.69 -21.64
CA THR A 89 -4.23 -5.32 -21.38
C THR A 89 -3.04 -5.32 -20.42
N LEU A 90 -3.06 -6.18 -19.40
CA LEU A 90 -2.01 -6.26 -18.38
C LEU A 90 -0.65 -6.63 -19.01
N GLY A 91 0.37 -5.79 -18.78
CA GLY A 91 1.72 -5.96 -19.33
C GLY A 91 1.87 -5.51 -20.78
N LYS A 92 0.92 -4.74 -21.31
CA LYS A 92 0.99 -4.14 -22.64
C LYS A 92 1.38 -2.67 -22.54
N ALA A 93 2.65 -2.36 -22.75
CA ALA A 93 3.17 -0.99 -22.65
C ALA A 93 2.47 -0.01 -23.62
N ASP A 94 2.03 -0.52 -24.77
CA ASP A 94 1.33 0.20 -25.85
C ASP A 94 -0.19 0.17 -25.73
N ALA A 95 -0.75 -0.35 -24.62
CA ALA A 95 -2.20 -0.41 -24.43
C ALA A 95 -2.82 0.99 -24.54
N ALA A 96 -3.86 1.09 -25.39
CA ALA A 96 -4.58 2.34 -25.59
C ALA A 96 -5.27 2.78 -24.27
N PRO A 97 -5.46 4.09 -24.05
CA PRO A 97 -6.11 4.58 -22.82
C PRO A 97 -7.44 3.89 -22.52
N ALA A 98 -8.31 3.73 -23.52
CA ALA A 98 -9.59 3.06 -23.35
C ALA A 98 -9.50 1.56 -22.98
N GLN A 99 -8.38 0.89 -23.27
CA GLN A 99 -8.15 -0.48 -22.82
C GLN A 99 -7.75 -0.49 -21.33
N VAL A 100 -6.90 0.45 -20.95
CA VAL A 100 -6.49 0.63 -19.55
C VAL A 100 -7.69 0.98 -18.68
N ASP A 101 -8.55 1.92 -19.11
CA ASP A 101 -9.76 2.30 -18.38
C ASP A 101 -10.68 1.09 -18.15
N ARG A 102 -10.92 0.28 -19.19
CA ARG A 102 -11.69 -0.98 -19.05
C ARG A 102 -11.04 -1.99 -18.09
N ALA A 103 -9.71 -2.08 -18.09
CA ALA A 103 -9.01 -2.94 -17.14
C ALA A 103 -9.15 -2.43 -15.70
N ILE A 104 -9.07 -1.10 -15.48
CA ILE A 104 -9.31 -0.48 -14.17
C ILE A 104 -10.73 -0.76 -13.68
N ASP A 105 -11.73 -0.57 -14.54
CA ASP A 105 -13.12 -0.84 -14.18
C ASP A 105 -13.32 -2.31 -13.82
N LEU A 106 -12.75 -3.23 -14.58
CA LEU A 106 -12.78 -4.65 -14.26
C LEU A 106 -12.11 -4.98 -12.91
N LEU A 107 -10.98 -4.36 -12.60
CA LEU A 107 -10.31 -4.52 -11.31
C LEU A 107 -11.16 -3.98 -10.14
N ARG A 108 -11.97 -2.94 -10.37
CA ARG A 108 -12.95 -2.41 -9.39
C ARG A 108 -14.13 -3.36 -9.21
N ASP A 109 -14.75 -3.78 -10.30
CA ASP A 109 -15.92 -4.66 -10.29
C ASP A 109 -15.63 -6.02 -9.63
N LEU A 110 -14.41 -6.51 -9.78
CA LEU A 110 -13.92 -7.74 -9.16
C LEU A 110 -13.36 -7.54 -7.73
N ASP A 111 -13.64 -6.40 -7.10
CA ASP A 111 -13.20 -6.03 -5.74
C ASP A 111 -11.67 -6.00 -5.53
N GLY A 112 -10.87 -5.99 -6.58
CA GLY A 112 -9.42 -5.89 -6.43
C GLY A 112 -8.98 -4.59 -5.76
N VAL A 113 -9.51 -3.46 -6.25
CA VAL A 113 -9.23 -2.11 -5.71
C VAL A 113 -9.80 -1.97 -4.31
N GLY A 114 -11.08 -2.29 -4.10
CA GLY A 114 -11.75 -2.16 -2.80
C GLY A 114 -11.11 -3.01 -1.71
N TYR A 115 -10.80 -4.27 -2.02
CA TYR A 115 -10.10 -5.17 -1.10
C TYR A 115 -8.73 -4.61 -0.68
N THR A 116 -7.95 -4.11 -1.65
CA THR A 116 -6.60 -3.60 -1.37
C THR A 116 -6.65 -2.34 -0.50
N ALA A 117 -7.64 -1.45 -0.72
CA ALA A 117 -7.84 -0.27 0.11
C ALA A 117 -8.17 -0.66 1.57
N ARG A 118 -9.13 -1.58 1.76
CA ARG A 118 -9.46 -2.08 3.11
C ARG A 118 -8.27 -2.80 3.77
N LEU A 119 -7.47 -3.49 2.99
CA LEU A 119 -6.26 -4.15 3.50
C LEU A 119 -5.21 -3.13 3.97
N ALA A 120 -5.00 -2.05 3.22
CA ALA A 120 -4.10 -0.95 3.61
C ALA A 120 -4.56 -0.29 4.91
N ASP A 121 -5.86 0.03 5.02
CA ASP A 121 -6.46 0.60 6.23
C ASP A 121 -6.25 -0.34 7.44
N ARG A 122 -6.47 -1.64 7.27
CA ARG A 122 -6.26 -2.63 8.33
C ARG A 122 -4.82 -2.67 8.82
N TYR A 123 -3.85 -2.74 7.88
CA TYR A 123 -2.44 -2.73 8.26
C TYR A 123 -2.03 -1.44 8.96
N MET A 124 -2.62 -0.31 8.59
CA MET A 124 -2.35 0.95 9.27
C MET A 124 -2.94 0.98 10.69
N GLN A 125 -4.15 0.44 10.89
CA GLN A 125 -4.71 0.29 12.25
C GLN A 125 -3.86 -0.64 13.12
N GLU A 126 -3.40 -1.77 12.56
CA GLU A 126 -2.46 -2.66 13.25
C GLU A 126 -1.14 -1.94 13.59
N ALA A 127 -0.64 -1.09 12.69
CA ALA A 127 0.55 -0.28 12.94
C ALA A 127 0.34 0.67 14.12
N LEU A 128 -0.75 1.44 14.10
CA LEU A 128 -1.06 2.42 15.15
C LEU A 128 -1.18 1.77 16.54
N ALA A 129 -1.73 0.55 16.64
CA ALA A 129 -1.81 -0.19 17.89
C ALA A 129 -0.44 -0.48 18.53
N HIS A 130 0.61 -0.65 17.73
CA HIS A 130 1.97 -0.79 18.26
C HIS A 130 2.47 0.46 18.99
N LEU A 131 1.92 1.64 18.70
CA LEU A 131 2.31 2.87 19.39
C LEU A 131 1.67 3.04 20.77
N ASP A 132 0.74 2.18 21.19
CA ASP A 132 0.03 2.34 22.46
C ASP A 132 0.98 2.32 23.66
N ILE A 133 1.99 1.46 23.65
CA ILE A 133 2.99 1.37 24.72
C ILE A 133 4.10 2.43 24.63
N VAL A 134 4.19 3.15 23.50
CA VAL A 134 5.21 4.17 23.32
C VAL A 134 4.81 5.41 24.11
N PRO A 135 5.70 5.98 24.96
CA PRO A 135 5.41 7.18 25.75
C PRO A 135 4.94 8.36 24.88
N GLU A 136 4.04 9.18 25.42
CA GLU A 136 3.58 10.38 24.74
C GLU A 136 4.74 11.36 24.53
N SER A 137 4.86 11.84 23.29
CA SER A 137 5.91 12.77 22.87
C SER A 137 5.52 13.43 21.54
N ALA A 138 6.18 14.54 21.21
CA ALA A 138 6.04 15.17 19.92
C ALA A 138 6.36 14.21 18.75
N TYR A 139 7.30 13.31 18.94
CA TYR A 139 7.69 12.32 17.93
C TYR A 139 6.62 11.24 17.72
N LYS A 140 5.96 10.77 18.80
CA LYS A 140 4.81 9.88 18.68
C LYS A 140 3.67 10.52 17.91
N VAL A 141 3.41 11.81 18.16
CA VAL A 141 2.40 12.59 17.40
C VAL A 141 2.78 12.64 15.92
N LEU A 142 4.04 12.90 15.59
CA LEU A 142 4.51 12.91 14.20
C LEU A 142 4.36 11.55 13.52
N LEU A 143 4.62 10.43 14.21
CA LEU A 143 4.41 9.09 13.68
C LEU A 143 2.92 8.83 13.36
N LYS A 144 2.01 9.24 14.26
CA LYS A 144 0.56 9.15 14.02
C LYS A 144 0.13 9.99 12.82
N GLN A 145 0.57 11.24 12.74
CA GLN A 145 0.27 12.15 11.61
C GLN A 145 0.81 11.60 10.29
N TRP A 146 2.01 11.03 10.30
CA TRP A 146 2.56 10.38 9.11
C TRP A 146 1.70 9.18 8.68
N ALA A 147 1.24 8.35 9.61
CA ALA A 147 0.36 7.23 9.33
C ALA A 147 -0.97 7.70 8.70
N GLU A 148 -1.59 8.74 9.24
CA GLU A 148 -2.80 9.36 8.70
C GLU A 148 -2.56 9.92 7.28
N TYR A 149 -1.43 10.58 7.06
CA TYR A 149 -1.05 11.10 5.74
C TYR A 149 -0.92 9.98 4.72
N VAL A 150 -0.28 8.86 5.08
CA VAL A 150 -0.09 7.72 4.17
C VAL A 150 -1.42 7.17 3.67
N VAL A 151 -2.40 6.98 4.56
CA VAL A 151 -3.73 6.46 4.20
C VAL A 151 -4.58 7.54 3.52
N GLY A 152 -4.39 8.82 3.89
CA GLY A 152 -5.16 9.95 3.35
C GLY A 152 -4.77 10.41 1.94
N ARG A 153 -3.69 9.91 1.36
CA ARG A 153 -3.17 10.34 0.04
C ARG A 153 -4.14 10.18 -1.14
N GLN A 154 -5.25 9.49 -0.95
CA GLN A 154 -6.29 9.27 -1.98
C GLN A 154 -7.58 10.05 -1.74
N ARG A 155 -7.69 10.80 -0.64
CA ARG A 155 -8.90 11.57 -0.29
C ARG A 155 -8.75 13.03 -0.63
#